data_5ffccf6fa79856ccbcc347330f9243b9
#
_entry.id   5ffccf6fa79856ccbcc347330f9243b9
#
_cell.length_a   1.000
_cell.length_b   1.000
_cell.length_c   1.000
_cell.angle_alpha   90.00
_cell.angle_beta   90.00
_cell.angle_gamma   90.00
#
_symmetry.space_group_name_H-M   'P 1'
#
loop_
_entity.id
_entity.type
_entity.pdbx_description
1 polymer ?
#
loop_
_entity_poly.entity_id
_entity_poly.type
_entity_poly.pdbx_seq_one_letter_code
_entity_poly.pdbx_strand_id
1 'polypeptide(L)'
;MSIITLTIQCPDQKGIIADVTQFIYSNKGNILYIDQYVDRENKAFFMRLESEFLSNENGINAINLSFENGPAKKYNIKWSLFQKEQK
;
A
#
# COMPACT_ATOMS: atom_id res chain seq x y z
N MET A 1 9.90 5.08 14.78
CA MET A 1 9.25 5.57 13.58
C MET A 1 9.70 4.77 12.38
N SER A 2 8.76 4.20 11.65
CA SER A 2 9.09 3.34 10.51
C SER A 2 8.47 3.89 9.24
N ILE A 3 9.24 3.84 8.16
CA ILE A 3 8.73 4.18 6.83
C ILE A 3 8.57 2.88 6.07
N ILE A 4 7.36 2.66 5.57
CA ILE A 4 7.03 1.46 4.81
C ILE A 4 6.72 1.87 3.38
N THR A 5 7.36 1.20 2.43
CA THR A 5 7.10 1.40 1.01
C THR A 5 6.21 0.26 0.52
N LEU A 6 5.07 0.63 -0.02
CA LEU A 6 4.12 -0.32 -0.60
C LEU A 6 4.11 -0.12 -2.11
N THR A 7 4.39 -1.19 -2.85
CA THR A 7 4.25 -1.19 -4.30
C THR A 7 3.10 -2.08 -4.70
N ILE A 8 2.27 -1.61 -5.61
CA ILE A 8 1.05 -2.28 -6.02
C ILE A 8 1.02 -2.43 -7.54
N GLN A 9 0.59 -3.59 -8.00
CA GLN A 9 0.31 -3.84 -9.41
C GLN A 9 -0.98 -4.65 -9.50
N CYS A 10 -1.93 -4.16 -10.27
CA CYS A 10 -3.23 -4.84 -10.41
C CYS A 10 -3.93 -4.36 -11.68
N PRO A 11 -4.99 -5.06 -12.10
CA PRO A 11 -5.84 -4.54 -13.18
C PRO A 11 -6.43 -3.19 -12.78
N ASP A 12 -6.56 -2.28 -13.74
CA ASP A 12 -7.12 -0.96 -13.49
C ASP A 12 -8.59 -1.09 -13.07
N GLN A 13 -8.91 -0.61 -11.87
CA GLN A 13 -10.25 -0.71 -11.30
C GLN A 13 -10.56 0.55 -10.52
N LYS A 14 -11.86 0.88 -10.45
CA LYS A 14 -12.30 2.03 -9.68
C LYS A 14 -12.15 1.78 -8.19
N GLY A 15 -11.78 2.80 -7.46
CA GLY A 15 -11.74 2.77 -6.01
C GLY A 15 -10.46 2.22 -5.39
N ILE A 16 -9.50 1.77 -6.19
CA ILE A 16 -8.24 1.22 -5.67
C ILE A 16 -7.52 2.25 -4.80
N ILE A 17 -7.35 3.46 -5.32
CA ILE A 17 -6.63 4.51 -4.60
C ILE A 17 -7.30 4.81 -3.27
N ALA A 18 -8.63 4.95 -3.29
CA ALA A 18 -9.38 5.26 -2.08
C ALA A 18 -9.25 4.15 -1.04
N ASP A 19 -9.37 2.90 -1.45
CA ASP A 19 -9.29 1.78 -0.52
C ASP A 19 -7.88 1.59 0.04
N VAL A 20 -6.85 1.76 -0.79
CA VAL A 20 -5.47 1.64 -0.33
C VAL A 20 -5.11 2.77 0.63
N THR A 21 -5.49 4.01 0.33
CA THR A 21 -5.22 5.13 1.22
C THR A 21 -6.01 5.00 2.52
N GLN A 22 -7.25 4.52 2.44
CA GLN A 22 -8.05 4.26 3.62
C GLN A 22 -7.41 3.16 4.49
N PHE A 23 -6.86 2.13 3.86
CA PHE A 23 -6.15 1.08 4.57
C PHE A 23 -4.97 1.65 5.38
N ILE A 24 -4.16 2.52 4.75
CA ILE A 24 -3.02 3.14 5.42
C ILE A 24 -3.51 3.98 6.61
N TYR A 25 -4.54 4.77 6.39
CA TYR A 25 -5.10 5.62 7.44
C TYR A 25 -5.64 4.77 8.61
N SER A 26 -6.32 3.68 8.31
CA SER A 26 -6.90 2.79 9.32
C SER A 26 -5.83 2.13 10.17
N ASN A 27 -4.63 1.95 9.64
CA ASN A 27 -3.49 1.39 10.37
C ASN A 27 -2.62 2.47 11.00
N LYS A 28 -3.13 3.69 11.10
CA LYS A 28 -2.47 4.84 11.71
C LYS A 28 -1.19 5.26 10.98
N GLY A 29 -1.19 5.04 9.67
CA GLY A 29 -0.10 5.49 8.82
C GLY A 29 -0.32 6.89 8.31
N ASN A 30 0.77 7.61 8.08
CA ASN A 30 0.76 8.91 7.46
C ASN A 30 1.44 8.82 6.10
N ILE A 31 0.71 9.14 5.04
CA ILE A 31 1.24 9.05 3.69
C ILE A 31 2.21 10.19 3.44
N LEU A 32 3.45 9.83 3.11
CA LEU A 32 4.52 10.80 2.82
C LEU A 32 4.65 11.04 1.33
N TYR A 33 4.40 10.02 0.52
CA TYR A 33 4.62 10.08 -0.91
C TYR A 33 3.71 9.06 -1.59
N ILE A 34 3.14 9.46 -2.70
CA ILE A 34 2.33 8.55 -3.51
C ILE A 34 2.60 8.84 -4.98
N ASP A 35 2.84 7.79 -5.76
CA ASP A 35 3.04 7.87 -7.19
C ASP A 35 2.20 6.79 -7.84
N GLN A 36 1.62 7.08 -8.98
CA GLN A 36 0.73 6.15 -9.65
C GLN A 36 0.90 6.26 -11.15
N TYR A 37 0.68 5.14 -11.82
CA TYR A 37 0.80 5.05 -13.25
C TYR A 37 -0.22 4.06 -13.79
N VAL A 38 -0.89 4.44 -14.86
CA VAL A 38 -1.85 3.57 -15.54
C VAL A 38 -1.32 3.22 -16.91
N ASP A 39 -1.16 1.93 -17.17
CA ASP A 39 -0.81 1.42 -18.49
C ASP A 39 -2.10 1.11 -19.24
N ARG A 40 -2.47 2.00 -20.14
CA ARG A 40 -3.74 1.89 -20.86
C ARG A 40 -3.76 0.73 -21.85
N GLU A 41 -2.61 0.39 -22.41
CA GLU A 41 -2.53 -0.71 -23.37
C GLU A 41 -2.81 -2.05 -22.71
N ASN A 42 -2.24 -2.26 -21.53
CA ASN A 42 -2.40 -3.52 -20.80
C ASN A 42 -3.48 -3.42 -19.72
N LYS A 43 -4.13 -2.28 -19.59
CA LYS A 43 -5.16 -2.03 -18.58
C LYS A 43 -4.68 -2.37 -17.18
N ALA A 44 -3.43 -1.99 -16.88
CA ALA A 44 -2.79 -2.26 -15.61
C ALA A 44 -2.60 -0.97 -14.81
N PHE A 45 -2.71 -1.10 -13.50
CA PHE A 45 -2.52 0.01 -12.56
C PHE A 45 -1.31 -0.27 -11.69
N PHE A 46 -0.45 0.72 -11.55
CA PHE A 46 0.75 0.65 -10.72
C PHE A 46 0.73 1.78 -9.71
N MET A 47 1.08 1.50 -8.47
CA MET A 47 1.15 2.51 -7.43
C MET A 47 2.34 2.24 -6.53
N ARG A 48 3.04 3.30 -6.15
CA ARG A 48 4.08 3.25 -5.13
C ARG A 48 3.72 4.27 -4.06
N LEU A 49 3.73 3.83 -2.82
CA LEU A 49 3.28 4.64 -1.72
C LEU A 49 4.24 4.48 -0.55
N GLU A 50 4.72 5.61 -0.01
CA GLU A 50 5.56 5.60 1.18
C GLU A 50 4.76 6.18 2.34
N SER A 51 4.72 5.46 3.44
CA SER A 51 3.96 5.83 4.61
C SER A 51 4.80 5.71 5.87
N GLU A 52 4.54 6.61 6.81
CA GLU A 52 5.19 6.63 8.10
C GLU A 52 4.24 6.10 9.16
N PHE A 53 4.74 5.20 9.98
CA PHE A 53 3.96 4.63 11.08
C PHE A 53 4.67 4.95 12.39
N LEU A 54 3.97 5.64 13.29
CA LEU A 54 4.53 6.07 14.56
C LEU A 54 4.70 4.93 15.55
N SER A 55 3.76 3.99 15.52
CA SER A 55 3.79 2.83 16.41
C SER A 55 3.93 1.58 15.55
N ASN A 56 4.91 0.76 15.89
CA ASN A 56 5.19 -0.45 15.11
C ASN A 56 5.16 -1.68 16.03
N GLU A 57 4.20 -1.70 16.95
CA GLU A 57 4.09 -2.79 17.93
C GLU A 57 3.93 -4.15 17.26
N ASN A 58 3.16 -4.21 16.19
CA ASN A 58 2.89 -5.46 15.48
C ASN A 58 3.79 -5.65 14.26
N GLY A 59 4.55 -4.62 13.90
CA GLY A 59 5.51 -4.68 12.83
C GLY A 59 4.90 -4.73 11.44
N ILE A 60 5.78 -4.85 10.46
CA ILE A 60 5.41 -4.91 9.05
C ILE A 60 4.58 -6.15 8.73
N ASN A 61 4.78 -7.24 9.46
CA ASN A 61 4.05 -8.48 9.23
C ASN A 61 2.55 -8.33 9.45
N ALA A 62 2.16 -7.59 10.50
CA ALA A 62 0.76 -7.33 10.78
C ALA A 62 0.11 -6.50 9.67
N ILE A 63 0.83 -5.51 9.19
CA ILE A 63 0.35 -4.65 8.10
C ILE A 63 0.21 -5.46 6.81
N ASN A 64 1.19 -6.30 6.51
CA ASN A 64 1.17 -7.16 5.34
C ASN A 64 -0.03 -8.11 5.37
N LEU A 65 -0.27 -8.73 6.51
CA LEU A 65 -1.40 -9.65 6.67
C LEU A 65 -2.74 -8.94 6.52
N SER A 66 -2.86 -7.76 7.11
CA SER A 66 -4.07 -6.95 6.98
C SER A 66 -4.33 -6.53 5.53
N PHE A 67 -3.27 -6.19 4.81
CA PHE A 67 -3.39 -5.82 3.41
C PHE A 67 -3.82 -7.02 2.56
N GLU A 68 -3.23 -8.18 2.83
CA GLU A 68 -3.58 -9.42 2.13
C GLU A 68 -5.05 -9.76 2.28
N ASN A 69 -5.60 -9.60 3.47
CA ASN A 69 -6.99 -9.93 3.77
C ASN A 69 -7.96 -8.80 3.41
N GLY A 70 -7.46 -7.61 3.11
CA GLY A 70 -8.27 -6.45 2.77
C GLY A 70 -8.20 -6.10 1.29
N PRO A 71 -7.54 -4.97 0.96
CA PRO A 71 -7.53 -4.49 -0.43
C PRO A 71 -6.98 -5.48 -1.45
N ALA A 72 -5.94 -6.24 -1.08
CA ALA A 72 -5.32 -7.17 -2.01
C ALA A 72 -6.29 -8.25 -2.45
N LYS A 73 -7.06 -8.77 -1.53
CA LYS A 73 -8.06 -9.79 -1.83
C LYS A 73 -9.21 -9.23 -2.67
N LYS A 74 -9.63 -8.00 -2.34
CA LYS A 74 -10.75 -7.36 -3.01
C LYS A 74 -10.47 -7.06 -4.48
N TYR A 75 -9.25 -6.62 -4.79
CA TYR A 75 -8.87 -6.18 -6.14
C TYR A 75 -7.92 -7.11 -6.86
N ASN A 76 -7.59 -8.24 -6.25
CA ASN A 76 -6.61 -9.17 -6.81
C ASN A 76 -5.26 -8.48 -7.06
N ILE A 77 -4.78 -7.78 -6.05
CA ILE A 77 -3.57 -6.96 -6.14
C ILE A 77 -2.31 -7.80 -5.94
N LYS A 78 -1.30 -7.54 -6.75
CA LYS A 78 0.06 -8.01 -6.49
C LYS A 78 0.80 -6.88 -5.80
N TRP A 79 1.43 -7.15 -4.67
CA TRP A 79 2.06 -6.09 -3.89
C TRP A 79 3.36 -6.54 -3.24
N SER A 80 4.16 -5.55 -2.83
CA SER A 80 5.36 -5.75 -2.04
C SER A 80 5.41 -4.68 -0.96
N LEU A 81 5.81 -5.08 0.25
CA LEU A 81 6.01 -4.16 1.36
C LEU A 81 7.48 -4.20 1.77
N PHE A 82 8.06 -3.03 1.89
CA PHE A 82 9.44 -2.88 2.36
C PHE A 82 9.47 -1.93 3.54
N GLN A 83 10.19 -2.30 4.58
CA GLN A 83 10.42 -1.40 5.70
C GLN A 83 11.77 -0.72 5.50
N LYS A 84 11.73 0.61 5.46
CA LYS A 84 12.95 1.41 5.31
C LYS A 84 13.36 1.90 6.69
N GLU A 85 14.57 1.55 7.12
CA GLU A 85 15.08 2.05 8.36
C GLU A 85 15.51 3.49 8.21
N GLN A 86 15.07 4.31 9.13
CA GLN A 86 15.45 5.71 9.16
C GLN A 86 16.54 5.90 10.20
N LYS A 87 17.67 6.33 9.78
CA LYS A 87 18.78 6.66 10.68
C LYS A 87 18.70 8.11 11.11
#